data_065788fa2b8e5b3121808739aa3c358f
#
_entry.id   065788fa2b8e5b3121808739aa3c358f
#
_cell.length_a   1.000
_cell.length_b   1.000
_cell.length_c   1.000
_cell.angle_alpha   90.00
_cell.angle_beta   90.00
_cell.angle_gamma   90.00
#
_symmetry.space_group_name_H-M   'P 1'
#
loop_
_entity.id
_entity.type
_entity.pdbx_description
1 polymer ?
#
loop_
_entity_poly.entity_id
_entity_poly.type
_entity_poly.pdbx_seq_one_letter_code
_entity_poly.pdbx_strand_id
1 'polypeptide(L)' 'MKVKVFPPRGCDRTALDERSWLDLPEGSTVGDVLRIIKCNPLKAKLLLVSVNGENTKLGRVLHDGDVVGFFSPVSGG' A
#
# COMPACT_ATOMS: atom_id res chain seq x y z
N MET A 1 8.24 5.25 -11.31
CA MET A 1 8.65 4.01 -10.62
C MET A 1 7.47 3.07 -10.46
N LYS A 2 7.73 1.80 -10.34
CA LYS A 2 6.68 0.80 -10.12
C LYS A 2 6.91 0.10 -8.79
N VAL A 3 5.83 -0.07 -8.03
CA VAL A 3 5.86 -0.81 -6.76
C VAL A 3 4.79 -1.89 -6.80
N LYS A 4 5.07 -3.01 -6.16
CA LYS A 4 4.09 -4.08 -6.03
C LYS A 4 3.26 -3.85 -4.78
N VAL A 5 1.94 -3.92 -4.90
CA VAL A 5 1.03 -3.62 -3.80
C VAL A 5 0.13 -4.81 -3.54
N PHE A 6 0.06 -5.22 -2.27
CA PHE A 6 -0.91 -6.20 -1.80
C PHE A 6 -1.98 -5.43 -1.02
N PRO A 7 -3.06 -4.99 -1.70
CA PRO A 7 -4.03 -4.09 -1.09
C PRO A 7 -4.89 -4.83 -0.06
N PRO A 8 -5.37 -4.11 0.96
CA PRO A 8 -6.32 -4.70 1.88
C PRO A 8 -7.68 -4.88 1.22
N ARG A 9 -8.55 -5.63 1.87
CA ARG A 9 -9.90 -5.84 1.37
C ARG A 9 -10.68 -4.53 1.32
N GLY A 10 -11.50 -4.40 0.29
CA GLY A 10 -12.38 -3.25 0.14
C GLY A 10 -11.75 -2.03 -0.52
N CYS A 11 -10.50 -2.11 -0.90
CA CYS A 11 -9.85 -1.03 -1.62
C CYS A 11 -10.00 -1.19 -3.13
N ASP A 12 -9.93 -0.07 -3.84
CA ASP A 12 -10.03 -0.07 -5.30
C ASP A 12 -8.73 -0.60 -5.91
N ARG A 13 -8.84 -1.62 -6.72
CA ARG A 13 -7.68 -2.25 -7.39
C ARG A 13 -7.53 -1.81 -8.84
N THR A 14 -8.36 -0.91 -9.32
CA THR A 14 -8.33 -0.54 -10.73
C THR A 14 -7.06 0.18 -11.14
N ALA A 15 -6.36 0.81 -10.18
CA ALA A 15 -5.07 1.45 -10.46
C ALA A 15 -3.91 0.46 -10.57
N LEU A 16 -4.12 -0.79 -10.15
CA LEU A 16 -3.10 -1.83 -10.20
C LEU A 16 -3.21 -2.62 -11.50
N ASP A 17 -2.08 -3.08 -12.02
CA ASP A 17 -2.11 -3.98 -13.18
C ASP A 17 -2.42 -5.42 -12.74
N GLU A 18 -2.40 -6.35 -13.71
CA GLU A 18 -2.73 -7.76 -13.47
C GLU A 18 -1.85 -8.43 -12.43
N ARG A 19 -0.64 -7.91 -12.23
CA ARG A 19 0.34 -8.45 -11.30
C ARG A 19 0.46 -7.63 -10.03
N SER A 20 -0.49 -6.73 -9.79
CA SER A 20 -0.52 -5.85 -8.63
C SER A 20 0.57 -4.79 -8.60
N TRP A 21 1.10 -4.42 -9.76
CA TRP A 21 2.05 -3.31 -9.86
C TRP A 21 1.32 -1.99 -10.00
N LEU A 22 1.85 -0.98 -9.34
CA LEU A 22 1.33 0.38 -9.36
C LEU A 22 2.43 1.32 -9.83
N ASP A 23 2.13 2.15 -10.82
CA ASP A 23 3.06 3.15 -11.32
C ASP A 23 2.90 4.44 -10.51
N LEU A 24 3.99 4.95 -9.97
CA LEU A 24 4.01 6.12 -9.09
C LEU A 24 5.12 7.08 -9.50
N PRO A 25 4.93 8.39 -9.25
CA PRO A 25 6.03 9.35 -9.37
C PRO A 25 7.13 9.05 -8.34
N GLU A 26 8.35 9.41 -8.67
CA GLU A 26 9.46 9.35 -7.73
C GLU A 26 9.14 10.15 -6.47
N GLY A 27 9.56 9.65 -5.33
CA GLY A 27 9.31 10.29 -4.04
C GLY A 27 7.95 10.01 -3.43
N SER A 28 7.13 9.19 -4.07
CA SER A 28 5.83 8.80 -3.50
C SER A 28 5.99 8.00 -2.22
N THR A 29 5.01 8.11 -1.33
CA THR A 29 5.01 7.42 -0.04
C THR A 29 3.95 6.33 0.01
N VAL A 30 3.99 5.53 1.07
CA VAL A 30 2.94 4.53 1.34
C VAL A 30 1.57 5.19 1.42
N GLY A 31 1.48 6.38 2.03
CA GLY A 31 0.22 7.13 2.10
C GLY A 31 -0.33 7.47 0.73
N ASP A 32 0.55 7.77 -0.23
CA ASP A 32 0.13 8.02 -1.61
C ASP A 32 -0.48 6.78 -2.25
N VAL A 33 0.08 5.61 -1.97
CA VAL A 33 -0.49 4.34 -2.43
C VAL A 33 -1.91 4.17 -1.90
N LEU A 34 -2.11 4.39 -0.60
CA LEU A 34 -3.44 4.27 0.00
C LEU A 34 -4.46 5.20 -0.63
N ARG A 35 -4.06 6.42 -0.98
CA ARG A 35 -4.96 7.35 -1.67
C ARG A 35 -5.34 6.85 -3.06
N ILE A 36 -4.38 6.32 -3.79
CA ILE A 36 -4.60 5.87 -5.15
C ILE A 36 -5.53 4.66 -5.19
N ILE A 37 -5.36 3.72 -4.25
CA ILE A 37 -6.23 2.55 -4.14
C ILE A 37 -7.51 2.83 -3.36
N LYS A 38 -7.74 4.09 -3.01
CA LYS A 38 -8.99 4.57 -2.40
C LYS A 38 -9.38 3.83 -1.13
N CYS A 39 -8.40 3.54 -0.28
CA CYS A 39 -8.68 2.96 1.03
C CYS A 39 -9.35 3.98 1.94
N ASN A 40 -10.30 3.51 2.75
CA ASN A 40 -10.95 4.36 3.75
C ASN A 40 -9.88 4.86 4.75
N PRO A 41 -9.74 6.18 4.95
CA PRO A 41 -8.71 6.71 5.86
C PRO A 41 -8.87 6.21 7.30
N LEU A 42 -10.09 5.97 7.76
CA LEU A 42 -10.32 5.43 9.10
C LEU A 42 -9.79 4.00 9.24
N LYS A 43 -9.99 3.18 8.21
CA LYS A 43 -9.44 1.83 8.18
C LYS A 43 -7.92 1.85 7.99
N ALA A 44 -7.43 2.78 7.18
CA ALA A 44 -6.00 2.88 6.92
C ALA A 44 -5.19 3.12 8.19
N LYS A 45 -5.73 3.88 9.12
CA LYS A 45 -5.08 4.13 10.41
C LYS A 45 -4.91 2.88 11.26
N LEU A 46 -5.76 1.87 11.03
CA LEU A 46 -5.73 0.62 11.78
C LEU A 46 -4.90 -0.45 11.08
N LEU A 47 -4.44 -0.19 9.87
CA LEU A 47 -3.65 -1.17 9.12
C LEU A 47 -2.19 -1.10 9.51
N LEU A 48 -1.58 -2.27 9.57
CA LEU A 48 -0.13 -2.40 9.62
C LEU A 48 0.38 -2.41 8.19
N VAL A 49 1.45 -1.69 7.94
CA VAL A 49 2.06 -1.63 6.62
C VAL A 49 3.48 -2.12 6.68
N SER A 50 3.88 -2.85 5.64
CA SER A 50 5.26 -3.27 5.47
C SER A 50 5.76 -2.90 4.08
N VAL A 51 7.06 -2.61 4.00
CA VAL A 51 7.74 -2.40 2.73
C VAL A 51 8.94 -3.35 2.72
N ASN A 52 8.97 -4.24 1.73
CA ASN A 52 10.01 -5.27 1.60
C ASN A 52 10.17 -6.12 2.87
N GLY A 53 9.05 -6.41 3.54
CA GLY A 53 9.04 -7.22 4.75
C GLY A 53 9.33 -6.48 6.04
N GLU A 54 9.60 -5.18 5.98
CA GLU A 54 9.84 -4.36 7.16
C GLU A 54 8.62 -3.55 7.53
N ASN A 55 8.21 -3.62 8.80
CA ASN A 55 7.12 -2.78 9.29
C ASN A 55 7.51 -1.32 9.20
N THR A 56 6.59 -0.50 8.71
CA THR A 56 6.86 0.91 8.50
C THR A 56 5.58 1.74 8.68
N LYS A 57 5.70 3.04 8.47
CA LYS A 57 4.59 3.99 8.59
C LYS A 57 4.21 4.56 7.24
N LEU A 58 3.09 5.26 7.20
CA LEU A 58 2.55 5.83 5.96
C LEU A 58 3.48 6.86 5.31
N GLY A 59 4.35 7.48 6.09
CA GLY A 59 5.31 8.45 5.55
C GLY A 59 6.53 7.85 4.86
N ARG A 60 6.65 6.53 4.85
CA ARG A 60 7.79 5.86 4.21
C ARG A 60 7.84 6.19 2.72
N VAL A 61 8.96 6.72 2.26
CA VAL A 61 9.21 6.99 0.84
C VAL A 61 9.50 5.67 0.13
N LEU A 62 8.89 5.48 -1.03
CA LEU A 62 9.02 4.27 -1.82
C LEU A 62 10.05 4.44 -2.92
N HIS A 63 10.61 3.31 -3.35
CA HIS A 63 11.59 3.24 -4.44
C HIS A 63 11.12 2.22 -5.47
N ASP A 64 11.64 2.32 -6.67
CA ASP A 64 11.29 1.40 -7.74
C ASP A 64 11.54 -0.06 -7.32
N GLY A 65 10.57 -0.91 -7.55
CA GLY A 65 10.66 -2.31 -7.21
C GLY A 65 10.23 -2.67 -5.79
N ASP A 66 9.89 -1.69 -4.95
CA ASP A 66 9.46 -1.97 -3.58
C ASP A 66 8.18 -2.79 -3.56
N VAL A 67 8.04 -3.63 -2.53
CA VAL A 67 6.86 -4.46 -2.29
C VAL A 67 6.15 -3.94 -1.05
N VAL A 68 4.92 -3.44 -1.23
CA VAL A 68 4.12 -2.84 -0.16
C VAL A 68 3.00 -3.79 0.23
N GLY A 69 2.96 -4.16 1.51
CA GLY A 69 1.91 -5.02 2.04
C GLY A 69 1.13 -4.33 3.14
N PHE A 70 -0.16 -4.61 3.19
CA PHE A 70 -1.06 -4.07 4.22
C PHE A 70 -1.70 -5.22 4.98
N PHE A 71 -1.68 -5.14 6.30
CA PHE A 71 -2.21 -6.19 7.17
C PHE A 71 -3.18 -5.60 8.17
N SER A 72 -4.28 -6.32 8.44
CA SER A 72 -5.17 -5.96 9.51
C SER A 72 -4.58 -6.45 10.84
N PRO A 73 -4.50 -5.58 11.87
CA PRO A 73 -4.04 -6.02 13.18
C PRO A 73 -5.04 -6.90 13.92
N VAL A 74 -6.27 -6.93 13.46
CA VAL A 74 -7.33 -7.75 14.07
C VAL A 74 -7.38 -9.08 13.35
N SER A 75 -6.77 -10.08 13.95
CA SER A 75 -6.71 -11.41 13.37
C SER A 75 -8.11 -12.05 13.37
N GLY A 76 -8.45 -12.67 12.26
CA GLY A 76 -9.74 -13.33 12.11
C GLY A 76 -10.92 -12.38 11.99
N GLY A 77 -10.67 -11.12 12.03
CA GLY A 77 -11.70 -10.10 11.90
C GLY A 77 -11.89 -9.68 10.49
#